data_25bdbeed591818d1d93e2775dc62d230
#
_entry.id   25bdbeed591818d1d93e2775dc62d230
#
_cell.length_a   1.000
_cell.length_b   1.000
_cell.length_c   1.000
_cell.angle_alpha   90.00
_cell.angle_beta   90.00
_cell.angle_gamma   90.00
#
_symmetry.space_group_name_H-M   'P 1'
#
loop_
_entity.id
_entity.type
_entity.pdbx_description
1 polymer ?
#
loop_
_entity_poly.entity_id
_entity_poly.type
_entity_poly.pdbx_seq_one_letter_code
_entity_poly.pdbx_strand_id
1 'polypeptide(L)'
;MNVLLTGGYGCIGSWIARNLLDRNDRVWIYDLKEDPKRLRLILPEDKIRQIAFIQGDVTDMAGLRSALEQHKITHLVHLAGLQVPVCRADPLLGAKVNVLGTLAVFEAVKALGSQVQRLVYTSSAAVFGPPEGYAAGRLDDDVPLVPSTHYGVFKCCNEGNARIYFQDNGISSIGLRPWTVYGVGRDFGMTSEPTKAIKSLALGRAYHITYGGWQDMQWVDDVAKVVVRCLEAPYRGAKSYNVRGHVVDLPT
;
A
#
# COMPACT_ATOMS: atom_id res chain seq x y z
N MET A 1 -6.92 -12.01 14.05
CA MET A 1 -5.48 -11.81 13.79
C MET A 1 -4.94 -10.67 14.64
N ASN A 2 -3.64 -10.62 14.89
CA ASN A 2 -2.94 -9.42 15.38
C ASN A 2 -2.24 -8.78 14.18
N VAL A 3 -2.76 -7.67 13.68
CA VAL A 3 -2.33 -7.07 12.41
C VAL A 3 -1.66 -5.72 12.65
N LEU A 4 -0.43 -5.55 12.17
CA LEU A 4 0.25 -4.26 12.16
C LEU A 4 0.24 -3.67 10.75
N LEU A 5 -0.12 -2.40 10.66
CA LEU A 5 -0.15 -1.62 9.42
C LEU A 5 0.95 -0.54 9.48
N THR A 6 2.02 -0.66 8.71
CA THR A 6 2.95 0.46 8.56
C THR A 6 2.36 1.48 7.60
N GLY A 7 2.40 2.76 7.94
CA GLY A 7 1.73 3.79 7.14
C GLY A 7 0.19 3.69 7.18
N GLY A 8 -0.36 3.14 8.25
CA GLY A 8 -1.77 2.82 8.37
C GLY A 8 -2.70 4.03 8.38
N TYR A 9 -2.21 5.23 8.68
CA TYR A 9 -2.99 6.47 8.57
C TYR A 9 -3.11 7.00 7.12
N GLY A 10 -2.48 6.32 6.15
CA GLY A 10 -2.70 6.58 4.74
C GLY A 10 -4.12 6.24 4.28
N CYS A 11 -4.48 6.62 3.04
CA CYS A 11 -5.82 6.38 2.49
C CYS A 11 -6.17 4.89 2.49
N ILE A 12 -5.38 4.03 1.87
CA ILE A 12 -5.62 2.58 1.80
C ILE A 12 -5.56 1.97 3.21
N GLY A 13 -4.58 2.38 4.03
CA GLY A 13 -4.40 1.88 5.39
C GLY A 13 -5.59 2.11 6.30
N SER A 14 -6.24 3.28 6.19
CA SER A 14 -7.45 3.59 6.97
C SER A 14 -8.62 2.65 6.62
N TRP A 15 -8.80 2.32 5.36
CA TRP A 15 -9.82 1.38 4.91
C TRP A 15 -9.50 -0.08 5.29
N ILE A 16 -8.21 -0.46 5.25
CA ILE A 16 -7.79 -1.77 5.76
C ILE A 16 -8.08 -1.88 7.26
N ALA A 17 -7.72 -0.85 8.05
CA ALA A 17 -8.01 -0.82 9.48
C ALA A 17 -9.51 -0.98 9.76
N ARG A 18 -10.37 -0.27 9.01
CA ARG A 18 -11.83 -0.43 9.09
C ARG A 18 -12.25 -1.87 8.84
N ASN A 19 -11.85 -2.45 7.71
CA ASN A 19 -12.25 -3.81 7.34
C ASN A 19 -11.77 -4.86 8.36
N LEU A 20 -10.59 -4.67 8.96
CA LEU A 20 -10.08 -5.55 10.02
C LEU A 20 -10.90 -5.42 11.33
N LEU A 21 -11.25 -4.21 11.73
CA LEU A 21 -12.09 -3.97 12.91
C LEU A 21 -13.50 -4.55 12.74
N ASP A 22 -14.09 -4.46 11.55
CA ASP A 22 -15.40 -5.04 11.26
C ASP A 22 -15.41 -6.58 11.37
N ARG A 23 -14.23 -7.19 11.32
CA ARG A 23 -13.97 -8.62 11.51
C ARG A 23 -13.55 -8.98 12.94
N ASN A 24 -13.47 -8.01 13.85
CA ASN A 24 -12.94 -8.14 15.20
C ASN A 24 -11.46 -8.55 15.27
N ASP A 25 -10.67 -8.22 14.25
CA ASP A 25 -9.21 -8.34 14.29
C ASP A 25 -8.61 -7.22 15.15
N ARG A 26 -7.48 -7.48 15.80
CA ARG A 26 -6.72 -6.45 16.53
C ARG A 26 -5.81 -5.70 15.58
N VAL A 27 -5.85 -4.38 15.62
CA VAL A 27 -5.14 -3.51 14.68
C VAL A 27 -4.16 -2.59 15.40
N TRP A 28 -2.93 -2.59 14.94
CA TRP A 28 -1.89 -1.62 15.31
C TRP A 28 -1.48 -0.82 14.07
N ILE A 29 -1.31 0.48 14.24
CA ILE A 29 -0.75 1.36 13.22
C ILE A 29 0.63 1.80 13.68
N TYR A 30 1.66 1.51 12.85
CA TYR A 30 3.02 1.95 13.01
C TYR A 30 3.29 3.08 12.00
N ASP A 31 3.46 4.30 12.52
CA ASP A 31 3.61 5.50 11.69
C ASP A 31 4.47 6.56 12.39
N LEU A 32 4.98 7.55 11.67
CA LEU A 32 5.81 8.63 12.22
C LEU A 32 5.06 9.48 13.24
N LYS A 33 3.76 9.65 13.06
CA LYS A 33 2.88 10.39 13.98
C LYS A 33 1.46 9.87 13.93
N GLU A 34 0.72 10.08 15.02
CA GLU A 34 -0.70 9.81 15.06
C GLU A 34 -1.48 10.86 14.25
N ASP A 35 -2.19 10.40 13.21
CA ASP A 35 -3.03 11.28 12.37
C ASP A 35 -4.31 10.54 11.92
N PRO A 36 -5.32 10.40 12.79
CA PRO A 36 -6.53 9.64 12.50
C PRO A 36 -7.53 10.37 11.60
N LYS A 37 -7.15 11.48 10.95
CA LYS A 37 -8.06 12.30 10.13
C LYS A 37 -8.83 11.50 9.07
N ARG A 38 -8.18 10.53 8.40
CA ARG A 38 -8.82 9.71 7.37
C ARG A 38 -9.69 8.62 7.99
N LEU A 39 -9.31 8.07 9.14
CA LEU A 39 -10.14 7.15 9.91
C LEU A 39 -11.46 7.81 10.32
N ARG A 40 -11.43 9.07 10.77
CA ARG A 40 -12.62 9.84 11.15
C ARG A 40 -13.60 10.09 10.01
N LEU A 41 -13.18 9.96 8.77
CA LEU A 41 -14.08 10.06 7.62
C LEU A 41 -14.91 8.78 7.39
N ILE A 42 -14.50 7.65 7.97
CA ILE A 42 -15.06 6.32 7.64
C ILE A 42 -15.39 5.46 8.86
N LEU A 43 -14.99 5.89 10.06
CA LEU A 43 -15.21 5.16 11.32
C LEU A 43 -15.68 6.12 12.41
N PRO A 44 -16.57 5.69 13.31
CA PRO A 44 -16.90 6.42 14.53
C PRO A 44 -15.74 6.34 15.55
N GLU A 45 -15.69 7.28 16.47
CA GLU A 45 -14.58 7.44 17.43
C GLU A 45 -14.39 6.22 18.38
N ASP A 46 -15.45 5.51 18.73
CA ASP A 46 -15.36 4.29 19.53
C ASP A 46 -14.63 3.15 18.81
N LYS A 47 -14.77 3.06 17.50
CA LYS A 47 -14.00 2.13 16.65
C LYS A 47 -12.54 2.58 16.49
N ILE A 48 -12.31 3.88 16.32
CA ILE A 48 -10.95 4.42 16.20
C ILE A 48 -10.14 4.16 17.48
N ARG A 49 -10.76 4.28 18.65
CA ARG A 49 -10.10 3.98 19.93
C ARG A 49 -9.69 2.50 20.12
N GLN A 50 -10.17 1.59 19.29
CA GLN A 50 -9.75 0.18 19.29
C GLN A 50 -8.44 -0.04 18.54
N ILE A 51 -7.96 0.97 17.76
CA ILE A 51 -6.70 0.90 17.03
C ILE A 51 -5.59 1.38 17.96
N ALA A 52 -4.59 0.55 18.17
CA ALA A 52 -3.41 0.96 18.91
C ALA A 52 -2.42 1.69 17.99
N PHE A 53 -1.89 2.82 18.44
CA PHE A 53 -0.85 3.56 17.73
C PHE A 53 0.53 3.24 18.31
N ILE A 54 1.50 3.03 17.42
CA ILE A 54 2.91 2.88 17.74
C ILE A 54 3.68 3.89 16.89
N GLN A 55 4.32 4.84 17.55
CA GLN A 55 5.16 5.80 16.86
C GLN A 55 6.48 5.15 16.44
N GLY A 56 6.85 5.28 15.17
CA GLY A 56 8.13 4.79 14.67
C GLY A 56 8.39 5.13 13.20
N ASP A 57 9.65 5.06 12.83
CA ASP A 57 10.11 5.20 11.45
C ASP A 57 10.28 3.80 10.85
N VAL A 58 9.71 3.58 9.67
CA VAL A 58 9.81 2.28 8.97
C VAL A 58 11.26 1.91 8.62
N THR A 59 12.17 2.88 8.61
CA THR A 59 13.61 2.65 8.38
C THR A 59 14.36 2.21 9.64
N ASP A 60 13.73 2.28 10.81
CA ASP A 60 14.25 1.75 12.07
C ASP A 60 13.84 0.27 12.23
N MET A 61 14.69 -0.63 11.75
CA MET A 61 14.47 -2.07 11.83
C MET A 61 14.36 -2.57 13.28
N ALA A 62 15.14 -2.00 14.21
CA ALA A 62 15.14 -2.45 15.60
C ALA A 62 13.83 -2.04 16.31
N GLY A 63 13.36 -0.81 16.10
CA GLY A 63 12.09 -0.34 16.60
C GLY A 63 10.90 -1.12 16.02
N LEU A 64 10.92 -1.39 14.71
CA LEU A 64 9.88 -2.19 14.06
C LEU A 64 9.85 -3.63 14.60
N ARG A 65 11.02 -4.29 14.72
CA ARG A 65 11.13 -5.63 15.32
C ARG A 65 10.56 -5.66 16.73
N SER A 66 10.94 -4.69 17.57
CA SER A 66 10.43 -4.58 18.95
C SER A 66 8.91 -4.45 18.98
N ALA A 67 8.33 -3.62 18.11
CA ALA A 67 6.89 -3.46 18.00
C ALA A 67 6.18 -4.78 17.61
N LEU A 68 6.72 -5.49 16.61
CA LEU A 68 6.18 -6.78 16.19
C LEU A 68 6.22 -7.82 17.32
N GLU A 69 7.32 -7.90 18.05
CA GLU A 69 7.55 -8.86 19.13
C GLU A 69 6.65 -8.58 20.34
N GLN A 70 6.67 -7.33 20.87
CA GLN A 70 5.91 -6.91 22.05
C GLN A 70 4.41 -7.10 21.89
N HIS A 71 3.88 -6.81 20.71
CA HIS A 71 2.45 -6.92 20.44
C HIS A 71 2.03 -8.26 19.84
N LYS A 72 2.97 -9.22 19.74
CA LYS A 72 2.72 -10.58 19.21
C LYS A 72 2.03 -10.50 17.84
N ILE A 73 2.53 -9.62 16.97
CA ILE A 73 1.97 -9.41 15.64
C ILE A 73 2.13 -10.67 14.81
N THR A 74 1.03 -11.12 14.24
CA THR A 74 0.98 -12.34 13.40
C THR A 74 0.87 -12.04 11.92
N HIS A 75 0.38 -10.84 11.57
CA HIS A 75 0.17 -10.41 10.18
C HIS A 75 0.65 -8.98 10.02
N LEU A 76 1.36 -8.72 8.94
CA LEU A 76 1.93 -7.40 8.66
C LEU A 76 1.49 -6.90 7.29
N VAL A 77 0.95 -5.68 7.25
CA VAL A 77 0.67 -4.97 5.99
C VAL A 77 1.61 -3.78 5.90
N HIS A 78 2.50 -3.81 4.90
CA HIS A 78 3.46 -2.74 4.67
C HIS A 78 2.94 -1.77 3.60
N LEU A 79 2.50 -0.59 4.06
CA LEU A 79 1.95 0.48 3.21
C LEU A 79 2.82 1.75 3.26
N ALA A 80 3.70 1.87 4.25
CA ALA A 80 4.57 3.03 4.40
C ALA A 80 5.42 3.23 3.14
N GLY A 81 5.39 4.45 2.61
CA GLY A 81 6.15 4.81 1.42
C GLY A 81 5.82 6.21 0.93
N LEU A 82 6.78 6.80 0.26
CA LEU A 82 6.67 8.12 -0.37
C LEU A 82 6.20 7.97 -1.80
N GLN A 83 5.33 8.87 -2.24
CA GLN A 83 4.72 8.84 -3.57
C GLN A 83 5.59 9.50 -4.64
N VAL A 84 5.22 9.35 -5.91
CA VAL A 84 5.95 9.85 -7.10
C VAL A 84 6.45 11.29 -6.95
N PRO A 85 5.63 12.30 -6.54
CA PRO A 85 6.11 13.68 -6.46
C PRO A 85 7.29 13.85 -5.49
N VAL A 86 7.24 13.18 -4.34
CA VAL A 86 8.30 13.25 -3.32
C VAL A 86 9.56 12.53 -3.80
N CYS A 87 9.41 11.32 -4.36
CA CYS A 87 10.54 10.56 -4.92
C CYS A 87 11.20 11.26 -6.11
N ARG A 88 10.46 12.10 -6.85
CA ARG A 88 11.01 12.93 -7.93
C ARG A 88 11.80 14.12 -7.38
N ALA A 89 11.27 14.77 -6.34
CA ALA A 89 11.92 15.94 -5.73
C ALA A 89 13.17 15.54 -4.93
N ASP A 90 13.12 14.42 -4.21
CA ASP A 90 14.23 13.87 -3.43
C ASP A 90 14.32 12.35 -3.60
N PRO A 91 15.06 11.87 -4.60
CA PRO A 91 15.24 10.44 -4.83
C PRO A 91 15.98 9.71 -3.70
N LEU A 92 16.86 10.37 -2.96
CA LEU A 92 17.60 9.76 -1.84
C LEU A 92 16.66 9.48 -0.68
N LEU A 93 15.83 10.45 -0.31
CA LEU A 93 14.77 10.25 0.68
C LEU A 93 13.77 9.19 0.19
N GLY A 94 13.42 9.22 -1.09
CA GLY A 94 12.58 8.21 -1.73
C GLY A 94 13.15 6.80 -1.56
N ALA A 95 14.44 6.59 -1.87
CA ALA A 95 15.13 5.31 -1.70
C ALA A 95 15.19 4.89 -0.22
N LYS A 96 15.54 5.83 0.67
CA LYS A 96 15.60 5.56 2.11
C LYS A 96 14.28 4.99 2.63
N VAL A 97 13.17 5.66 2.35
CA VAL A 97 11.87 5.22 2.89
C VAL A 97 11.32 4.02 2.11
N ASN A 98 11.33 4.07 0.77
CA ASN A 98 10.66 3.02 -0.02
C ASN A 98 11.49 1.74 -0.15
N VAL A 99 12.82 1.83 -0.21
CA VAL A 99 13.68 0.64 -0.36
C VAL A 99 14.22 0.19 0.99
N LEU A 100 14.98 1.03 1.71
CA LEU A 100 15.54 0.64 3.00
C LEU A 100 14.46 0.36 4.04
N GLY A 101 13.35 1.13 4.04
CA GLY A 101 12.20 0.84 4.89
C GLY A 101 11.57 -0.51 4.60
N THR A 102 11.42 -0.89 3.32
CA THR A 102 10.92 -2.23 2.95
C THR A 102 11.88 -3.33 3.35
N LEU A 103 13.20 -3.13 3.17
CA LEU A 103 14.20 -4.08 3.65
C LEU A 103 14.15 -4.25 5.17
N ALA A 104 14.01 -3.14 5.92
CA ALA A 104 13.85 -3.19 7.38
C ALA A 104 12.62 -4.02 7.81
N VAL A 105 11.51 -3.92 7.06
CA VAL A 105 10.32 -4.75 7.27
C VAL A 105 10.64 -6.23 7.09
N PHE A 106 11.28 -6.61 5.98
CA PHE A 106 11.65 -8.01 5.73
C PHE A 106 12.65 -8.54 6.76
N GLU A 107 13.65 -7.75 7.15
CA GLU A 107 14.63 -8.14 8.17
C GLU A 107 13.97 -8.29 9.56
N ALA A 108 13.02 -7.42 9.92
CA ALA A 108 12.27 -7.58 11.16
C ALA A 108 11.42 -8.86 11.17
N VAL A 109 10.75 -9.16 10.05
CA VAL A 109 9.99 -10.42 9.88
C VAL A 109 10.91 -11.64 9.96
N LYS A 110 12.06 -11.60 9.27
CA LYS A 110 13.07 -12.66 9.30
C LYS A 110 13.55 -12.94 10.72
N ALA A 111 13.83 -11.90 11.51
CA ALA A 111 14.32 -12.04 12.88
C ALA A 111 13.29 -12.69 13.83
N LEU A 112 12.00 -12.63 13.53
CA LEU A 112 10.91 -13.20 14.33
C LEU A 112 10.44 -14.59 13.87
N GLY A 113 11.00 -15.07 12.78
CA GLY A 113 10.73 -16.41 12.26
C GLY A 113 9.23 -16.68 12.01
N SER A 114 8.69 -17.72 12.62
CA SER A 114 7.29 -18.16 12.41
C SER A 114 6.25 -17.29 13.10
N GLN A 115 6.62 -16.29 13.91
CA GLN A 115 5.65 -15.41 14.57
C GLN A 115 4.81 -14.64 13.54
N VAL A 116 5.45 -14.07 12.50
CA VAL A 116 4.76 -13.36 11.43
C VAL A 116 4.38 -14.37 10.34
N GLN A 117 3.13 -14.75 10.32
CA GLN A 117 2.58 -15.79 9.44
C GLN A 117 2.33 -15.28 8.02
N ARG A 118 2.09 -13.97 7.87
CA ARG A 118 1.79 -13.34 6.57
C ARG A 118 2.32 -11.91 6.50
N LEU A 119 3.01 -11.61 5.42
CA LEU A 119 3.39 -10.28 4.99
C LEU A 119 2.68 -9.94 3.68
N VAL A 120 1.92 -8.84 3.67
CA VAL A 120 1.38 -8.22 2.45
C VAL A 120 2.02 -6.84 2.31
N TYR A 121 2.47 -6.49 1.12
CA TYR A 121 3.04 -5.16 0.87
C TYR A 121 2.45 -4.54 -0.38
N THR A 122 2.42 -3.20 -0.41
CA THR A 122 1.99 -2.47 -1.60
C THR A 122 3.17 -2.20 -2.53
N SER A 123 3.11 -2.81 -3.71
CA SER A 123 3.80 -2.35 -4.91
C SER A 123 2.95 -1.25 -5.59
N SER A 124 2.98 -1.11 -6.88
CA SER A 124 2.21 -0.11 -7.63
C SER A 124 2.17 -0.45 -9.11
N ALA A 125 1.14 -0.01 -9.83
CA ALA A 125 1.16 0.01 -11.29
C ALA A 125 2.30 0.84 -11.89
N ALA A 126 2.93 1.72 -11.11
CA ALA A 126 4.12 2.48 -11.53
C ALA A 126 5.35 1.61 -11.84
N VAL A 127 5.31 0.30 -11.58
CA VAL A 127 6.32 -0.66 -12.03
C VAL A 127 6.28 -0.88 -13.54
N PHE A 128 5.16 -0.58 -14.18
CA PHE A 128 5.01 -0.64 -15.62
C PHE A 128 5.51 0.65 -16.28
N GLY A 129 5.92 0.53 -17.52
CA GLY A 129 6.31 1.63 -18.37
C GLY A 129 5.13 2.22 -19.15
N PRO A 130 5.45 3.06 -20.15
CA PRO A 130 4.44 3.62 -21.03
C PRO A 130 3.74 2.54 -21.87
N PRO A 131 2.48 2.77 -22.28
CA PRO A 131 1.63 1.76 -22.93
C PRO A 131 2.25 1.17 -24.21
N GLU A 132 3.04 1.96 -24.93
CA GLU A 132 3.68 1.57 -26.19
C GLU A 132 4.68 0.41 -26.03
N GLY A 133 5.14 0.17 -24.81
CA GLY A 133 6.04 -0.95 -24.49
C GLY A 133 5.34 -2.29 -24.28
N TYR A 134 4.02 -2.34 -24.40
CA TYR A 134 3.21 -3.53 -24.10
C TYR A 134 2.23 -3.85 -25.25
N ALA A 135 1.85 -5.11 -25.37
CA ALA A 135 0.77 -5.51 -26.26
C ALA A 135 -0.55 -4.82 -25.86
N ALA A 136 -1.36 -4.49 -26.86
CA ALA A 136 -2.67 -3.88 -26.60
C ALA A 136 -3.54 -4.79 -25.72
N GLY A 137 -4.25 -4.17 -24.78
CA GLY A 137 -5.17 -4.87 -23.90
C GLY A 137 -4.75 -4.86 -22.44
N ARG A 138 -5.15 -5.90 -21.72
CA ARG A 138 -4.93 -6.00 -20.27
C ARG A 138 -3.52 -6.49 -19.96
N LEU A 139 -2.83 -5.80 -19.04
CA LEU A 139 -1.52 -6.23 -18.57
C LEU A 139 -1.67 -7.41 -17.59
N ASP A 140 -0.94 -8.48 -17.87
CA ASP A 140 -0.80 -9.60 -16.95
C ASP A 140 0.24 -9.31 -15.85
N ASP A 141 0.23 -10.13 -14.79
CA ASP A 141 1.12 -9.93 -13.66
C ASP A 141 2.61 -10.12 -14.01
N ASP A 142 2.87 -10.94 -15.02
CA ASP A 142 4.21 -11.42 -15.36
C ASP A 142 4.82 -10.69 -16.58
N VAL A 143 4.21 -9.59 -17.07
CA VAL A 143 4.80 -8.78 -18.13
C VAL A 143 6.06 -8.06 -17.64
N PRO A 144 6.99 -7.69 -18.55
CA PRO A 144 8.20 -6.97 -18.19
C PRO A 144 7.91 -5.68 -17.42
N LEU A 145 8.69 -5.43 -16.37
CA LEU A 145 8.60 -4.21 -15.57
C LEU A 145 9.59 -3.18 -16.11
N VAL A 146 9.09 -2.07 -16.63
CA VAL A 146 9.90 -1.00 -17.26
C VAL A 146 9.49 0.37 -16.67
N PRO A 147 9.74 0.61 -15.38
CA PRO A 147 9.28 1.82 -14.71
C PRO A 147 9.90 3.10 -15.31
N SER A 148 9.09 4.15 -15.41
CA SER A 148 9.49 5.47 -15.90
C SER A 148 9.72 6.51 -14.78
N THR A 149 9.67 6.09 -13.52
CA THR A 149 9.87 6.97 -12.35
C THR A 149 10.75 6.32 -11.31
N HIS A 150 11.47 7.11 -10.49
CA HIS A 150 12.21 6.59 -9.32
C HIS A 150 11.32 5.78 -8.41
N TYR A 151 10.09 6.25 -8.15
CA TYR A 151 9.11 5.53 -7.35
C TYR A 151 8.82 4.13 -7.91
N GLY A 152 8.59 4.03 -9.22
CA GLY A 152 8.38 2.74 -9.89
C GLY A 152 9.60 1.82 -9.80
N VAL A 153 10.82 2.36 -10.00
CA VAL A 153 12.09 1.63 -9.81
C VAL A 153 12.18 1.08 -8.37
N PHE A 154 11.86 1.91 -7.36
CA PHE A 154 11.89 1.46 -5.96
C PHE A 154 10.87 0.34 -5.70
N LYS A 155 9.69 0.40 -6.32
CA LYS A 155 8.69 -0.66 -6.21
C LYS A 155 9.14 -1.95 -6.91
N CYS A 156 9.78 -1.88 -8.08
CA CYS A 156 10.42 -3.04 -8.74
C CYS A 156 11.51 -3.65 -7.85
N CYS A 157 12.34 -2.83 -7.23
CA CYS A 157 13.35 -3.28 -6.26
C CYS A 157 12.73 -4.06 -5.12
N ASN A 158 11.62 -3.58 -4.55
CA ASN A 158 10.91 -4.24 -3.46
C ASN A 158 10.32 -5.60 -3.87
N GLU A 159 9.78 -5.71 -5.09
CA GLU A 159 9.31 -6.99 -5.62
C GLU A 159 10.45 -7.99 -5.83
N GLY A 160 11.61 -7.50 -6.31
CA GLY A 160 12.83 -8.30 -6.41
C GLY A 160 13.31 -8.79 -5.05
N ASN A 161 13.39 -7.88 -4.06
CA ASN A 161 13.79 -8.23 -2.69
C ASN A 161 12.85 -9.26 -2.07
N ALA A 162 11.53 -9.08 -2.20
CA ALA A 162 10.55 -10.04 -1.69
C ALA A 162 10.79 -11.45 -2.22
N ARG A 163 11.11 -11.59 -3.51
CA ARG A 163 11.45 -12.88 -4.13
C ARG A 163 12.72 -13.48 -3.51
N ILE A 164 13.77 -12.67 -3.30
CA ILE A 164 15.02 -13.15 -2.68
C ILE A 164 14.78 -13.58 -1.22
N TYR A 165 14.03 -12.80 -0.43
CA TYR A 165 13.69 -13.22 0.94
C TYR A 165 12.90 -14.52 0.99
N PHE A 166 12.05 -14.80 -0.01
CA PHE A 166 11.40 -16.09 -0.09
C PHE A 166 12.37 -17.21 -0.46
N GLN A 167 13.24 -17.00 -1.45
CA GLN A 167 14.23 -17.99 -1.91
C GLN A 167 15.23 -18.36 -0.80
N ASP A 168 15.77 -17.36 -0.12
CA ASP A 168 16.86 -17.55 0.84
C ASP A 168 16.38 -17.85 2.26
N ASN A 169 15.21 -17.33 2.65
CA ASN A 169 14.73 -17.38 4.03
C ASN A 169 13.32 -17.98 4.17
N GLY A 170 12.64 -18.34 3.08
CA GLY A 170 11.30 -18.91 3.12
C GLY A 170 10.20 -17.93 3.52
N ILE A 171 10.47 -16.60 3.53
CA ILE A 171 9.51 -15.59 3.94
C ILE A 171 8.49 -15.41 2.83
N SER A 172 7.28 -15.94 3.04
CA SER A 172 6.17 -15.75 2.11
C SER A 172 5.59 -14.36 2.20
N SER A 173 5.41 -13.72 1.04
CA SER A 173 4.79 -12.40 0.95
C SER A 173 3.91 -12.26 -0.29
N ILE A 174 2.93 -11.38 -0.24
CA ILE A 174 2.09 -11.03 -1.38
C ILE A 174 2.28 -9.54 -1.66
N GLY A 175 2.78 -9.22 -2.85
CA GLY A 175 2.83 -7.86 -3.37
C GLY A 175 1.52 -7.53 -4.08
N LEU A 176 1.01 -6.32 -3.92
CA LEU A 176 -0.15 -5.83 -4.65
C LEU A 176 0.22 -4.57 -5.42
N ARG A 177 -0.21 -4.48 -6.68
CA ARG A 177 0.00 -3.34 -7.57
C ARG A 177 -1.31 -2.59 -7.79
N PRO A 178 -1.71 -1.68 -6.86
CA PRO A 178 -2.85 -0.81 -7.12
C PRO A 178 -2.56 0.13 -8.29
N TRP A 179 -3.60 0.48 -9.04
CA TRP A 179 -3.60 1.49 -10.10
C TRP A 179 -4.14 2.83 -9.58
N THR A 180 -5.17 3.37 -10.20
CA THR A 180 -5.75 4.65 -9.79
C THR A 180 -6.79 4.43 -8.70
N VAL A 181 -6.33 4.44 -7.44
CA VAL A 181 -7.22 4.32 -6.29
C VAL A 181 -7.97 5.63 -6.05
N TYR A 182 -9.30 5.55 -5.90
CA TYR A 182 -10.16 6.67 -5.60
C TYR A 182 -11.10 6.35 -4.42
N GLY A 183 -11.69 7.38 -3.84
CA GLY A 183 -12.66 7.24 -2.76
C GLY A 183 -12.35 8.12 -1.54
N VAL A 184 -13.15 7.98 -0.49
CA VAL A 184 -13.05 8.79 0.73
C VAL A 184 -11.66 8.66 1.36
N GLY A 185 -11.02 9.80 1.62
CA GLY A 185 -9.65 9.85 2.18
C GLY A 185 -8.54 9.89 1.13
N ARG A 186 -8.84 9.79 -0.18
CA ARG A 186 -7.86 9.97 -1.25
C ARG A 186 -7.67 11.45 -1.59
N ASP A 187 -6.87 12.14 -0.80
CA ASP A 187 -6.68 13.60 -0.80
C ASP A 187 -5.32 14.08 -1.32
N PHE A 188 -4.36 13.16 -1.53
CA PHE A 188 -2.99 13.49 -1.91
C PHE A 188 -2.45 12.57 -3.02
N GLY A 189 -1.49 13.11 -3.81
CA GLY A 189 -0.82 12.42 -4.91
C GLY A 189 -1.46 12.71 -6.27
N MET A 190 -0.72 12.44 -7.36
CA MET A 190 -1.14 12.75 -8.73
C MET A 190 -2.50 12.13 -9.08
N THR A 191 -2.71 10.88 -8.71
CA THR A 191 -3.96 10.15 -8.99
C THR A 191 -5.08 10.39 -7.97
N SER A 192 -5.01 11.49 -7.17
CA SER A 192 -6.10 11.90 -6.27
C SER A 192 -7.17 12.77 -6.96
N GLU A 193 -6.89 13.25 -8.16
CA GLU A 193 -7.76 14.18 -8.87
C GLU A 193 -9.17 13.64 -9.15
N PRO A 194 -9.40 12.39 -9.54
CA PRO A 194 -10.75 11.85 -9.70
C PRO A 194 -11.58 11.97 -8.40
N THR A 195 -10.97 11.69 -7.24
CA THR A 195 -11.66 11.87 -5.95
C THR A 195 -11.99 13.32 -5.68
N LYS A 196 -11.08 14.24 -5.99
CA LYS A 196 -11.30 15.69 -5.85
C LYS A 196 -12.39 16.18 -6.79
N ALA A 197 -12.41 15.68 -8.03
CA ALA A 197 -13.44 15.99 -9.01
C ALA A 197 -14.83 15.54 -8.52
N ILE A 198 -14.98 14.30 -8.06
CA ILE A 198 -16.23 13.77 -7.49
C ILE A 198 -16.67 14.64 -6.31
N LYS A 199 -15.76 15.00 -5.40
CA LYS A 199 -16.07 15.87 -4.25
C LYS A 199 -16.51 17.26 -4.70
N SER A 200 -15.85 17.85 -5.68
CA SER A 200 -16.20 19.17 -6.22
C SER A 200 -17.57 19.15 -6.87
N LEU A 201 -17.86 18.11 -7.68
CA LEU A 201 -19.17 17.93 -8.31
C LEU A 201 -20.29 17.81 -7.26
N ALA A 202 -20.07 17.04 -6.20
CA ALA A 202 -21.03 16.91 -5.10
C ALA A 202 -21.30 18.25 -4.38
N LEU A 203 -20.37 19.21 -4.46
CA LEU A 203 -20.50 20.57 -3.93
C LEU A 203 -20.99 21.58 -4.98
N GLY A 204 -21.40 21.15 -6.17
CA GLY A 204 -21.82 22.03 -7.27
C GLY A 204 -20.68 22.86 -7.86
N ARG A 205 -19.43 22.43 -7.75
CA ARG A 205 -18.24 23.14 -8.22
C ARG A 205 -17.61 22.44 -9.41
N ALA A 206 -17.15 23.22 -10.40
CA ALA A 206 -16.34 22.69 -11.48
C ALA A 206 -14.97 22.22 -10.95
N TYR A 207 -14.43 21.18 -11.57
CA TYR A 207 -13.07 20.67 -11.32
C TYR A 207 -12.46 20.22 -12.65
N HIS A 208 -11.21 20.58 -12.87
CA HIS A 208 -10.45 20.15 -14.04
C HIS A 208 -9.45 19.06 -13.60
N ILE A 209 -9.57 17.87 -14.19
CA ILE A 209 -8.59 16.79 -14.04
C ILE A 209 -7.45 17.08 -15.03
N THR A 210 -6.20 17.13 -14.55
CA THR A 210 -5.03 17.56 -15.34
C THR A 210 -4.44 16.47 -16.23
N TYR A 211 -5.05 15.31 -16.27
CA TYR A 211 -4.66 14.18 -17.12
C TYR A 211 -5.89 13.45 -17.65
N GLY A 212 -5.73 12.79 -18.78
CA GLY A 212 -6.80 12.02 -19.43
C GLY A 212 -6.35 10.61 -19.82
N GLY A 213 -7.14 9.99 -20.71
CA GLY A 213 -6.91 8.65 -21.23
C GLY A 213 -7.42 7.53 -20.33
N TRP A 214 -7.12 6.30 -20.74
CA TRP A 214 -7.62 5.10 -20.07
C TRP A 214 -7.00 4.91 -18.69
N GLN A 215 -7.84 4.76 -17.68
CA GLN A 215 -7.46 4.56 -16.29
C GLN A 215 -8.14 3.33 -15.72
N ASP A 216 -7.40 2.48 -15.01
CA ASP A 216 -7.99 1.44 -14.16
C ASP A 216 -8.33 2.06 -12.80
N MET A 217 -9.61 2.37 -12.61
CA MET A 217 -10.13 3.04 -11.43
C MET A 217 -10.53 2.02 -10.36
N GLN A 218 -9.95 2.15 -9.18
CA GLN A 218 -10.12 1.20 -8.08
C GLN A 218 -10.73 1.88 -6.86
N TRP A 219 -11.91 1.43 -6.47
CA TRP A 219 -12.52 1.90 -5.23
C TRP A 219 -11.68 1.47 -4.03
N VAL A 220 -11.37 2.43 -3.16
CA VAL A 220 -10.40 2.21 -2.06
C VAL A 220 -10.79 1.10 -1.10
N ASP A 221 -12.08 0.91 -0.82
CA ASP A 221 -12.56 -0.17 0.05
C ASP A 221 -12.37 -1.55 -0.61
N ASP A 222 -12.53 -1.66 -1.93
CA ASP A 222 -12.29 -2.91 -2.64
C ASP A 222 -10.79 -3.27 -2.62
N VAL A 223 -9.91 -2.28 -2.83
CA VAL A 223 -8.45 -2.48 -2.66
C VAL A 223 -8.14 -2.94 -1.23
N ALA A 224 -8.74 -2.32 -0.22
CA ALA A 224 -8.55 -2.71 1.18
C ALA A 224 -9.03 -4.14 1.46
N LYS A 225 -10.19 -4.54 0.91
CA LYS A 225 -10.71 -5.91 1.00
C LYS A 225 -9.78 -6.93 0.35
N VAL A 226 -9.19 -6.60 -0.80
CA VAL A 226 -8.19 -7.47 -1.45
C VAL A 226 -6.99 -7.67 -0.53
N VAL A 227 -6.47 -6.60 0.09
CA VAL A 227 -5.36 -6.71 1.07
C VAL A 227 -5.74 -7.64 2.23
N VAL A 228 -6.93 -7.45 2.82
CA VAL A 228 -7.41 -8.27 3.94
C VAL A 228 -7.55 -9.75 3.52
N ARG A 229 -8.06 -10.03 2.32
CA ARG A 229 -8.11 -11.39 1.78
C ARG A 229 -6.74 -12.02 1.60
N CYS A 230 -5.73 -11.23 1.19
CA CYS A 230 -4.35 -11.70 1.07
C CYS A 230 -3.72 -12.10 2.42
N LEU A 231 -4.16 -11.51 3.54
CA LEU A 231 -3.70 -11.92 4.87
C LEU A 231 -4.10 -13.36 5.22
N GLU A 232 -5.26 -13.81 4.71
CA GLU A 232 -5.81 -15.14 4.99
C GLU A 232 -5.49 -16.19 3.92
N ALA A 233 -4.99 -15.75 2.77
CA ALA A 233 -4.77 -16.63 1.63
C ALA A 233 -3.81 -17.78 1.98
N PRO A 234 -4.13 -19.06 1.68
CA PRO A 234 -3.22 -20.19 1.86
C PRO A 234 -2.14 -20.16 0.76
N TYR A 235 -1.25 -19.17 0.84
CA TYR A 235 -0.25 -18.89 -0.18
C TYR A 235 1.17 -19.07 0.35
N ARG A 236 2.03 -19.71 -0.43
CA ARG A 236 3.46 -19.83 -0.18
C ARG A 236 4.24 -19.38 -1.40
N GLY A 237 4.98 -18.29 -1.27
CA GLY A 237 5.73 -17.67 -2.37
C GLY A 237 5.95 -16.19 -2.13
N ALA A 238 6.44 -15.51 -3.17
CA ALA A 238 6.63 -14.07 -3.19
C ALA A 238 6.30 -13.54 -4.59
N LYS A 239 5.01 -13.45 -4.91
CA LYS A 239 4.54 -12.90 -6.18
C LYS A 239 3.81 -11.58 -5.95
N SER A 240 3.92 -10.69 -6.93
CA SER A 240 3.17 -9.45 -6.99
C SER A 240 2.03 -9.56 -8.00
N TYR A 241 0.86 -9.07 -7.63
CA TYR A 241 -0.37 -9.18 -8.41
C TYR A 241 -0.94 -7.80 -8.73
N ASN A 242 -1.44 -7.64 -9.95
CA ASN A 242 -2.21 -6.47 -10.34
C ASN A 242 -3.55 -6.49 -9.60
N VAL A 243 -3.84 -5.43 -8.87
CA VAL A 243 -5.20 -5.19 -8.39
C VAL A 243 -6.01 -4.69 -9.58
N ARG A 244 -7.21 -5.22 -9.77
CA ARG A 244 -8.07 -4.89 -10.91
C ARG A 244 -9.26 -4.06 -10.45
N GLY A 245 -9.62 -3.07 -11.25
CA GLY A 245 -10.77 -2.20 -11.05
C GLY A 245 -11.61 -2.07 -12.31
N HIS A 246 -12.14 -0.90 -12.51
CA HIS A 246 -12.94 -0.54 -13.68
C HIS A 246 -12.13 0.35 -14.62
N VAL A 247 -11.99 -0.09 -15.86
CA VAL A 247 -11.32 0.70 -16.91
C VAL A 247 -12.26 1.80 -17.38
N VAL A 248 -11.83 3.05 -17.24
CA VAL A 248 -12.58 4.25 -17.58
C VAL A 248 -11.72 5.11 -18.49
N ASP A 249 -12.31 5.65 -19.55
CA ASP A 249 -11.69 6.71 -20.35
C ASP A 249 -12.02 8.08 -19.73
N LEU A 250 -10.98 8.82 -19.35
CA LEU A 250 -11.12 10.20 -18.90
C LEU A 250 -10.92 11.10 -20.11
N PRO A 251 -11.97 11.82 -20.56
CA PRO A 251 -11.88 12.73 -21.70
C PRO A 251 -10.76 13.76 -21.47
N THR A 252 -9.95 14.01 -22.50
CA THR A 252 -8.93 15.07 -22.55
C THR A 252 -9.53 16.42 -22.94
#